data_eceb8598ee20971271fa0c208069272f
#
_entry.id   eceb8598ee20971271fa0c208069272f
#
_cell.length_a   1.000
_cell.length_b   1.000
_cell.length_c   1.000
_cell.angle_alpha   90.00
_cell.angle_beta   90.00
_cell.angle_gamma   90.00
#
_symmetry.space_group_name_H-M   'P 1'
#
loop_
_entity.id
_entity.type
_entity.pdbx_description
1 polymer ?
#
loop_
_entity_poly.entity_id
_entity_poly.type
_entity_poly.pdbx_seq_one_letter_code
_entity_poly.pdbx_strand_id
1 'polypeptide(L)'
;MFVGTWWSLMPPIIAILLALLTKEVYLSLFAGCALGALLVAEFHPWVAFDTLFNTMIDSVDFSILMFMILLGMVVMLMQESGGTRAYGEWAAKKLKSKRATLVATSLLGALIFVDDYFNCLTVGSVMRPVTDKYKVSRAKLAYLIDATAAPVCIIAPISSWAAAVNSYVPAGSSMSGFEMFVRTIPFNLYAMLTLYMVFFTSLLGFDFGLMKKHERNAAHGDLFTSGGEAFQNQEIKDPTEGGKFAKGKVIDLIAPMIVMIFTAIATMIWTGYLNGGTNLVEDFANCSSSESLVFAGLVTVGFLLLFYLPRRVIGFKDFMNSVPEGGKLMMPPILILVLAWTLKGMTDALGIGDFVRQAVSLNEGLMRFVPLLIFCIAIFIAFSSGTSWGTFAILVPIVVNMFSETDPTMMIVAISAVLAGAVCGDHISPISDTTIMSSSGAQSNHINHVQTQMQYAMVDVAACVPGYLIAGFTENWLITLVSSLAILTATLLYLRRRSLAEDARA
;
A
#
# COMPACT_ATOMS: atom_id res chain seq x y z
N MET A 1 -16.35 -14.94 -31.64
CA MET A 1 -16.34 -13.69 -32.45
C MET A 1 -15.44 -12.62 -31.81
N PHE A 2 -15.39 -12.53 -30.49
CA PHE A 2 -14.66 -11.46 -29.76
C PHE A 2 -13.29 -11.86 -29.24
N VAL A 3 -12.99 -13.15 -29.14
CA VAL A 3 -11.75 -13.72 -28.60
C VAL A 3 -10.54 -13.39 -29.49
N GLY A 4 -9.41 -13.00 -28.91
CA GLY A 4 -8.18 -12.64 -29.62
C GLY A 4 -8.24 -11.36 -30.44
N THR A 5 -9.23 -10.50 -30.19
CA THR A 5 -9.44 -9.24 -30.91
C THR A 5 -9.34 -8.05 -29.95
N TRP A 6 -9.39 -6.83 -30.48
CA TRP A 6 -9.41 -5.61 -29.67
C TRP A 6 -10.54 -5.54 -28.64
N TRP A 7 -11.61 -6.34 -28.82
CA TRP A 7 -12.71 -6.48 -27.84
C TRP A 7 -12.24 -7.04 -26.51
N SER A 8 -11.13 -7.81 -26.49
CA SER A 8 -10.56 -8.32 -25.24
C SER A 8 -10.06 -7.21 -24.30
N LEU A 9 -9.81 -6.01 -24.82
CA LEU A 9 -9.45 -4.83 -24.02
C LEU A 9 -10.66 -4.11 -23.42
N MET A 10 -11.88 -4.38 -23.90
CA MET A 10 -13.06 -3.62 -23.48
C MET A 10 -13.42 -3.79 -22.01
N PRO A 11 -13.36 -4.99 -21.39
CA PRO A 11 -13.63 -5.16 -19.96
C PRO A 11 -12.77 -4.27 -19.07
N PRO A 12 -11.43 -4.28 -19.14
CA PRO A 12 -10.61 -3.40 -18.34
C PRO A 12 -10.77 -1.91 -18.71
N ILE A 13 -10.98 -1.56 -19.98
CA ILE A 13 -11.22 -0.16 -20.39
C ILE A 13 -12.52 0.36 -19.74
N ILE A 14 -13.61 -0.42 -19.77
CA ILE A 14 -14.88 -0.03 -19.12
C ILE A 14 -14.70 0.08 -17.60
N ALA A 15 -13.97 -0.83 -16.97
CA ALA A 15 -13.65 -0.74 -15.55
C ALA A 15 -12.91 0.58 -15.23
N ILE A 16 -11.88 0.95 -16.02
CA ILE A 16 -11.15 2.20 -15.87
C ILE A 16 -12.07 3.43 -16.08
N LEU A 17 -12.81 3.46 -17.16
CA LEU A 17 -13.69 4.58 -17.48
C LEU A 17 -14.76 4.79 -16.40
N LEU A 18 -15.40 3.72 -15.93
CA LEU A 18 -16.37 3.80 -14.86
C LEU A 18 -15.74 4.23 -13.53
N ALA A 19 -14.53 3.73 -13.19
CA ALA A 19 -13.81 4.17 -11.99
C ALA A 19 -13.53 5.68 -12.02
N LEU A 20 -13.15 6.23 -13.19
CA LEU A 20 -12.91 7.65 -13.38
C LEU A 20 -14.19 8.49 -13.29
N LEU A 21 -15.30 7.99 -13.84
CA LEU A 21 -16.57 8.71 -13.89
C LEU A 21 -17.37 8.64 -12.58
N THR A 22 -17.47 7.43 -12.00
CA THR A 22 -18.31 7.18 -10.83
C THR A 22 -17.56 7.33 -9.51
N LYS A 23 -16.23 7.19 -9.52
CA LYS A 23 -15.35 7.09 -8.35
C LYS A 23 -15.69 5.89 -7.44
N GLU A 24 -16.34 4.87 -8.01
CA GLU A 24 -16.78 3.65 -7.33
C GLU A 24 -16.11 2.42 -7.92
N VAL A 25 -15.12 1.88 -7.20
CA VAL A 25 -14.27 0.77 -7.68
C VAL A 25 -15.03 -0.53 -7.80
N TYR A 26 -15.88 -0.87 -6.82
CA TYR A 26 -16.64 -2.11 -6.83
C TYR A 26 -17.57 -2.19 -8.05
N LEU A 27 -18.35 -1.13 -8.31
CA LEU A 27 -19.22 -1.04 -9.47
C LEU A 27 -18.43 -1.15 -10.76
N SER A 28 -17.29 -0.50 -10.84
CA SER A 28 -16.44 -0.44 -12.03
C SER A 28 -15.84 -1.79 -12.38
N LEU A 29 -15.25 -2.49 -11.39
CA LEU A 29 -14.74 -3.84 -11.57
C LEU A 29 -15.86 -4.83 -11.94
N PHE A 30 -16.99 -4.77 -11.23
CA PHE A 30 -18.13 -5.65 -11.53
C PHE A 30 -18.67 -5.43 -12.94
N ALA A 31 -18.79 -4.18 -13.40
CA ALA A 31 -19.22 -3.87 -14.76
C ALA A 31 -18.23 -4.40 -15.81
N GLY A 32 -16.92 -4.29 -15.54
CA GLY A 32 -15.88 -4.90 -16.38
C GLY A 32 -16.02 -6.43 -16.46
N CYS A 33 -16.20 -7.09 -15.30
CA CYS A 33 -16.44 -8.55 -15.25
C CYS A 33 -17.71 -8.96 -16.02
N ALA A 34 -18.82 -8.24 -15.81
CA ALA A 34 -20.09 -8.51 -16.49
C ALA A 34 -19.98 -8.34 -18.01
N LEU A 35 -19.31 -7.28 -18.47
CA LEU A 35 -19.05 -7.09 -19.90
C LEU A 35 -18.16 -8.21 -20.46
N GLY A 36 -17.10 -8.58 -19.74
CA GLY A 36 -16.23 -9.68 -20.12
C GLY A 36 -17.01 -10.98 -20.30
N ALA A 37 -17.86 -11.32 -19.35
CA ALA A 37 -18.72 -12.49 -19.41
C ALA A 37 -19.72 -12.45 -20.58
N LEU A 38 -20.33 -11.28 -20.85
CA LEU A 38 -21.21 -11.09 -22.00
C LEU A 38 -20.49 -11.29 -23.34
N LEU A 39 -19.25 -10.79 -23.46
CA LEU A 39 -18.45 -10.96 -24.68
C LEU A 39 -18.02 -12.43 -24.88
N VAL A 40 -17.60 -13.12 -23.81
CA VAL A 40 -17.27 -14.56 -23.86
C VAL A 40 -18.49 -15.38 -24.26
N ALA A 41 -19.66 -15.06 -23.71
CA ALA A 41 -20.92 -15.74 -23.95
C ALA A 41 -21.64 -15.29 -25.23
N GLU A 42 -21.02 -14.46 -26.08
CA GLU A 42 -21.64 -13.90 -27.30
C GLU A 42 -23.04 -13.30 -27.03
N PHE A 43 -23.17 -12.57 -25.93
CA PHE A 43 -24.39 -11.92 -25.45
C PHE A 43 -25.55 -12.86 -25.07
N HIS A 44 -25.29 -14.15 -24.79
CA HIS A 44 -26.30 -15.04 -24.20
C HIS A 44 -26.35 -14.85 -22.65
N PRO A 45 -27.45 -14.27 -22.10
CA PRO A 45 -27.44 -13.81 -20.70
C PRO A 45 -27.22 -14.93 -19.67
N TRP A 46 -27.79 -16.10 -19.87
CA TRP A 46 -27.63 -17.22 -18.95
C TRP A 46 -26.21 -17.79 -18.99
N VAL A 47 -25.66 -17.93 -20.19
CA VAL A 47 -24.27 -18.39 -20.38
C VAL A 47 -23.29 -17.36 -19.79
N ALA A 48 -23.55 -16.07 -19.96
CA ALA A 48 -22.76 -15.00 -19.37
C ALA A 48 -22.78 -15.07 -17.83
N PHE A 49 -23.94 -15.28 -17.22
CA PHE A 49 -24.05 -15.45 -15.78
C PHE A 49 -23.27 -16.67 -15.29
N ASP A 50 -23.43 -17.81 -15.95
CA ASP A 50 -22.72 -19.04 -15.60
C ASP A 50 -21.21 -18.90 -15.78
N THR A 51 -20.75 -18.28 -16.87
CA THR A 51 -19.36 -17.96 -17.11
C THR A 51 -18.79 -17.04 -16.03
N LEU A 52 -19.50 -15.97 -15.68
CA LEU A 52 -19.07 -15.02 -14.64
C LEU A 52 -18.90 -15.73 -13.29
N PHE A 53 -19.89 -16.54 -12.91
CA PHE A 53 -19.91 -17.22 -11.62
C PHE A 53 -18.79 -18.28 -11.52
N ASN A 54 -18.64 -19.11 -12.56
CA ASN A 54 -17.60 -20.13 -12.58
C ASN A 54 -16.19 -19.52 -12.63
N THR A 55 -15.97 -18.48 -13.46
CA THR A 55 -14.67 -17.77 -13.49
C THR A 55 -14.35 -17.12 -12.15
N MET A 56 -15.37 -16.58 -11.45
CA MET A 56 -15.16 -16.04 -10.12
C MET A 56 -14.68 -17.12 -9.15
N ILE A 57 -15.30 -18.30 -9.14
CA ILE A 57 -14.91 -19.43 -8.28
C ILE A 57 -13.49 -19.89 -8.61
N ASP A 58 -13.20 -20.07 -9.90
CA ASP A 58 -11.92 -20.64 -10.36
C ASP A 58 -10.74 -19.68 -10.22
N SER A 59 -11.01 -18.37 -10.23
CA SER A 59 -9.96 -17.33 -10.16
C SER A 59 -9.57 -16.95 -8.73
N VAL A 60 -10.38 -17.29 -7.72
CA VAL A 60 -10.15 -16.86 -6.33
C VAL A 60 -9.03 -17.66 -5.67
N ASP A 61 -7.98 -16.98 -5.22
CA ASP A 61 -6.98 -17.56 -4.30
C ASP A 61 -7.50 -17.53 -2.86
N PHE A 62 -8.08 -18.65 -2.44
CA PHE A 62 -8.64 -18.78 -1.10
C PHE A 62 -7.58 -18.64 0.00
N SER A 63 -6.33 -19.02 -0.25
CA SER A 63 -5.24 -18.88 0.72
C SER A 63 -4.95 -17.41 1.02
N ILE A 64 -4.92 -16.56 -0.01
CA ILE A 64 -4.76 -15.11 0.17
C ILE A 64 -5.92 -14.52 0.97
N LEU A 65 -7.18 -14.88 0.65
CA LEU A 65 -8.33 -14.39 1.42
C LEU A 65 -8.25 -14.81 2.89
N MET A 66 -7.87 -16.06 3.15
CA MET A 66 -7.69 -16.58 4.52
C MET A 66 -6.56 -15.83 5.24
N PHE A 67 -5.43 -15.60 4.57
CA PHE A 67 -4.34 -14.81 5.15
C PHE A 67 -4.80 -13.39 5.52
N MET A 68 -5.55 -12.71 4.64
CA MET A 68 -6.04 -11.36 4.93
C MET A 68 -6.97 -11.33 6.15
N ILE A 69 -7.86 -12.31 6.31
CA ILE A 69 -8.70 -12.44 7.51
C ILE A 69 -7.84 -12.63 8.76
N LEU A 70 -6.86 -13.54 8.71
CA LEU A 70 -5.94 -13.77 9.84
C LEU A 70 -5.11 -12.53 10.16
N LEU A 71 -4.66 -11.81 9.14
CA LEU A 71 -3.96 -10.56 9.29
C LEU A 71 -4.81 -9.50 9.99
N GLY A 72 -6.06 -9.35 9.57
CA GLY A 72 -7.02 -8.46 10.23
C GLY A 72 -7.24 -8.82 11.70
N MET A 73 -7.29 -10.13 12.04
CA MET A 73 -7.36 -10.59 13.43
C MET A 73 -6.11 -10.18 14.23
N VAL A 74 -4.91 -10.38 13.67
CA VAL A 74 -3.65 -9.98 14.31
C VAL A 74 -3.63 -8.48 14.56
N VAL A 75 -4.03 -7.69 13.56
CA VAL A 75 -4.13 -6.22 13.65
C VAL A 75 -5.06 -5.80 14.79
N MET A 76 -6.29 -6.34 14.84
CA MET A 76 -7.26 -6.05 15.92
C MET A 76 -6.73 -6.43 17.30
N LEU A 77 -6.12 -7.60 17.42
CA LEU A 77 -5.54 -8.06 18.69
C LEU A 77 -4.36 -7.18 19.15
N MET A 78 -3.52 -6.73 18.24
CA MET A 78 -2.43 -5.79 18.53
C MET A 78 -3.00 -4.43 19.00
N GLN A 79 -4.06 -3.96 18.37
CA GLN A 79 -4.74 -2.72 18.73
C GLN A 79 -5.35 -2.79 20.12
N GLU A 80 -6.08 -3.88 20.43
CA GLU A 80 -6.71 -4.11 21.73
C GLU A 80 -5.71 -4.42 22.86
N SER A 81 -4.48 -4.84 22.53
CA SER A 81 -3.46 -5.13 23.55
C SER A 81 -3.02 -3.91 24.36
N GLY A 82 -3.19 -2.70 23.81
CA GLY A 82 -2.62 -1.46 24.35
C GLY A 82 -1.11 -1.32 24.14
N GLY A 83 -0.50 -2.17 23.31
CA GLY A 83 0.92 -2.11 22.97
C GLY A 83 1.31 -0.82 22.27
N THR A 84 0.44 -0.34 21.40
CA THR A 84 0.58 0.94 20.67
C THR A 84 0.60 2.13 21.63
N ARG A 85 -0.31 2.18 22.60
CA ARG A 85 -0.34 3.19 23.65
C ARG A 85 0.94 3.17 24.49
N ALA A 86 1.39 1.98 24.91
CA ALA A 86 2.63 1.82 25.68
C ALA A 86 3.86 2.35 24.93
N TYR A 87 3.88 2.19 23.59
CA TYR A 87 4.92 2.79 22.76
C TYR A 87 4.86 4.33 22.78
N GLY A 88 3.68 4.92 22.64
CA GLY A 88 3.48 6.37 22.71
C GLY A 88 3.94 6.96 24.06
N GLU A 89 3.58 6.33 25.17
CA GLU A 89 4.02 6.73 26.52
C GLU A 89 5.55 6.61 26.70
N TRP A 90 6.15 5.55 26.14
CA TRP A 90 7.60 5.38 26.13
C TRP A 90 8.28 6.47 25.28
N ALA A 91 7.76 6.74 24.08
CA ALA A 91 8.25 7.77 23.19
C ALA A 91 8.18 9.17 23.83
N ALA A 92 7.05 9.51 24.46
CA ALA A 92 6.85 10.79 25.14
C ALA A 92 7.87 11.06 26.26
N LYS A 93 8.34 9.99 26.93
CA LYS A 93 9.37 10.07 28.00
C LYS A 93 10.79 10.14 27.45
N LYS A 94 11.08 9.51 26.31
CA LYS A 94 12.44 9.36 25.77
C LYS A 94 12.80 10.44 24.76
N LEU A 95 11.86 10.94 23.99
CA LEU A 95 12.08 11.96 22.97
C LEU A 95 12.31 13.33 23.62
N LYS A 96 13.29 14.08 23.12
CA LYS A 96 13.72 15.36 23.70
C LYS A 96 13.75 16.52 22.69
N SER A 97 13.38 16.28 21.43
CA SER A 97 13.39 17.31 20.39
C SER A 97 12.37 17.05 19.30
N LYS A 98 11.97 18.13 18.60
CA LYS A 98 11.08 18.05 17.43
C LYS A 98 11.60 17.07 16.38
N ARG A 99 12.89 17.14 16.02
CA ARG A 99 13.50 16.22 15.03
C ARG A 99 13.43 14.75 15.47
N ALA A 100 13.75 14.47 16.73
CA ALA A 100 13.64 13.12 17.27
C ALA A 100 12.19 12.61 17.25
N THR A 101 11.23 13.49 17.48
CA THR A 101 9.79 13.14 17.41
C THR A 101 9.37 12.82 15.98
N LEU A 102 9.77 13.62 14.99
CA LEU A 102 9.47 13.34 13.57
C LEU A 102 10.06 12.01 13.12
N VAL A 103 11.34 11.76 13.43
CA VAL A 103 12.02 10.49 13.10
C VAL A 103 11.34 9.31 13.81
N ALA A 104 11.01 9.44 15.09
CA ALA A 104 10.35 8.38 15.85
C ALA A 104 8.93 8.09 15.32
N THR A 105 8.19 9.11 14.86
CA THR A 105 6.90 8.93 14.19
C THR A 105 7.06 8.14 12.90
N SER A 106 8.04 8.52 12.06
CA SER A 106 8.33 7.83 10.80
C SER A 106 8.82 6.39 11.01
N LEU A 107 9.63 6.15 12.05
CA LEU A 107 10.07 4.80 12.41
C LEU A 107 8.92 3.94 12.93
N LEU A 108 7.99 4.50 13.70
CA LEU A 108 6.78 3.78 14.11
C LEU A 108 5.92 3.42 12.90
N GLY A 109 5.72 4.36 11.96
CA GLY A 109 5.02 4.07 10.72
C GLY A 109 5.72 2.97 9.92
N ALA A 110 7.04 3.04 9.76
CA ALA A 110 7.81 1.99 9.09
C ALA A 110 7.77 0.64 9.83
N LEU A 111 7.61 0.62 11.13
CA LEU A 111 7.46 -0.60 11.93
C LEU A 111 6.09 -1.26 11.72
N ILE A 112 5.03 -0.46 11.52
CA ILE A 112 3.66 -0.96 11.30
C ILE A 112 3.44 -1.17 9.79
N PHE A 113 4.23 -2.05 9.18
CA PHE A 113 4.22 -2.32 7.73
C PHE A 113 3.20 -3.39 7.30
N VAL A 114 2.50 -3.96 8.22
CA VAL A 114 1.63 -5.13 8.01
C VAL A 114 0.41 -4.75 7.17
N ASP A 115 -0.18 -3.59 7.46
CA ASP A 115 -1.37 -3.07 6.81
C ASP A 115 -1.41 -1.54 6.91
N ASP A 116 -1.76 -0.87 5.82
CA ASP A 116 -1.75 0.60 5.70
C ASP A 116 -2.89 1.27 6.48
N TYR A 117 -4.09 0.68 6.51
CA TYR A 117 -5.21 1.22 7.30
C TYR A 117 -4.90 1.18 8.80
N PHE A 118 -4.34 0.05 9.26
CA PHE A 118 -3.89 -0.07 10.65
C PHE A 118 -2.80 0.93 10.99
N ASN A 119 -1.84 1.13 10.07
CA ASN A 119 -0.78 2.13 10.21
C ASN A 119 -1.39 3.52 10.42
N CYS A 120 -2.26 3.97 9.50
CA CYS A 120 -2.85 5.30 9.53
C CYS A 120 -3.53 5.62 10.87
N LEU A 121 -4.36 4.72 11.37
CA LEU A 121 -5.09 4.93 12.61
C LEU A 121 -4.19 4.88 13.84
N THR A 122 -3.25 3.93 13.85
CA THR A 122 -2.40 3.65 15.00
C THR A 122 -1.34 4.70 15.22
N VAL A 123 -0.54 5.03 14.18
CA VAL A 123 0.54 6.02 14.28
C VAL A 123 -0.01 7.38 14.69
N GLY A 124 -1.18 7.76 14.14
CA GLY A 124 -1.84 9.02 14.47
C GLY A 124 -2.22 9.10 15.93
N SER A 125 -2.99 8.13 16.42
CA SER A 125 -3.46 8.13 17.82
C SER A 125 -2.30 8.11 18.84
N VAL A 126 -1.24 7.34 18.54
CA VAL A 126 -0.08 7.16 19.42
C VAL A 126 0.83 8.38 19.46
N MET A 127 1.13 8.97 18.28
CA MET A 127 2.15 10.02 18.18
C MET A 127 1.59 11.43 18.33
N ARG A 128 0.29 11.62 18.17
CA ARG A 128 -0.35 12.95 18.30
C ARG A 128 0.00 13.67 19.61
N PRO A 129 -0.14 13.09 20.81
CA PRO A 129 0.22 13.80 22.04
C PRO A 129 1.70 14.18 22.10
N VAL A 130 2.57 13.35 21.50
CA VAL A 130 4.01 13.59 21.47
C VAL A 130 4.35 14.72 20.49
N THR A 131 3.76 14.70 19.29
CA THR A 131 3.96 15.74 18.26
C THR A 131 3.43 17.10 18.70
N ASP A 132 2.28 17.14 19.39
CA ASP A 132 1.72 18.37 19.94
C ASP A 132 2.65 19.01 20.98
N LYS A 133 3.22 18.20 21.88
CA LYS A 133 4.20 18.66 22.87
C LYS A 133 5.40 19.36 22.22
N TYR A 134 5.84 18.89 21.04
CA TYR A 134 6.98 19.44 20.31
C TYR A 134 6.58 20.43 19.22
N LYS A 135 5.32 20.88 19.22
CA LYS A 135 4.80 21.88 18.27
C LYS A 135 5.02 21.48 16.80
N VAL A 136 4.71 20.23 16.48
CA VAL A 136 4.59 19.74 15.10
C VAL A 136 3.17 20.01 14.64
N SER A 137 2.98 20.55 13.44
CA SER A 137 1.64 20.80 12.91
C SER A 137 0.88 19.49 12.65
N ARG A 138 -0.44 19.55 12.75
CA ARG A 138 -1.32 18.41 12.49
C ARG A 138 -1.21 17.94 11.03
N ALA A 139 -1.02 18.88 10.10
CA ALA A 139 -0.76 18.55 8.70
C ALA A 139 0.56 17.78 8.50
N LYS A 140 1.64 18.15 9.25
CA LYS A 140 2.91 17.41 9.18
C LYS A 140 2.77 16.00 9.78
N LEU A 141 2.05 15.87 10.88
CA LEU A 141 1.76 14.55 11.46
C LEU A 141 0.98 13.69 10.46
N ALA A 142 -0.10 14.21 9.85
CA ALA A 142 -0.90 13.50 8.86
C ALA A 142 -0.04 13.05 7.67
N TYR A 143 0.85 13.93 7.17
CA TYR A 143 1.79 13.59 6.11
C TYR A 143 2.74 12.44 6.50
N LEU A 144 3.30 12.46 7.72
CA LEU A 144 4.20 11.40 8.18
C LEU A 144 3.47 10.05 8.28
N ILE A 145 2.21 10.06 8.73
CA ILE A 145 1.37 8.87 8.81
C ILE A 145 1.16 8.29 7.41
N ASP A 146 0.60 9.09 6.51
CA ASP A 146 0.23 8.68 5.15
C ASP A 146 1.46 8.21 4.36
N ALA A 147 2.53 9.02 4.37
CA ALA A 147 3.79 8.72 3.68
C ALA A 147 4.56 7.51 4.24
N THR A 148 4.18 6.97 5.41
CA THR A 148 4.75 5.73 5.98
C THR A 148 3.73 4.60 6.09
N ALA A 149 2.53 4.76 5.56
CA ALA A 149 1.52 3.72 5.51
C ALA A 149 1.66 2.88 4.22
N ALA A 150 0.96 3.22 3.16
CA ALA A 150 1.03 2.49 1.90
C ALA A 150 2.46 2.36 1.32
N PRO A 151 3.34 3.42 1.34
CA PRO A 151 4.71 3.29 0.84
C PRO A 151 5.56 2.26 1.58
N VAL A 152 5.32 2.02 2.87
CA VAL A 152 6.03 0.97 3.61
C VAL A 152 5.43 -0.39 3.33
N CYS A 153 4.09 -0.51 3.33
CA CYS A 153 3.40 -1.79 3.12
C CYS A 153 3.71 -2.37 1.73
N ILE A 154 3.82 -1.51 0.70
CA ILE A 154 4.06 -1.94 -0.69
C ILE A 154 5.50 -2.39 -0.97
N ILE A 155 6.43 -2.16 -0.07
CA ILE A 155 7.82 -2.66 -0.14
C ILE A 155 8.12 -3.68 0.94
N ALA A 156 7.20 -3.93 1.86
CA ALA A 156 7.34 -4.94 2.91
C ALA A 156 6.95 -6.32 2.35
N PRO A 157 7.86 -7.31 2.37
CA PRO A 157 7.61 -8.61 1.72
C PRO A 157 6.54 -9.45 2.42
N ILE A 158 6.10 -9.05 3.61
CA ILE A 158 5.07 -9.70 4.41
C ILE A 158 4.05 -8.65 4.85
N SER A 159 3.15 -8.31 3.94
CA SER A 159 2.09 -7.32 4.16
C SER A 159 0.82 -7.73 3.41
N SER A 160 -0.28 -7.03 3.66
CA SER A 160 -1.51 -7.17 2.87
C SER A 160 -1.27 -6.92 1.37
N TRP A 161 -0.39 -5.97 1.04
CA TRP A 161 0.00 -5.65 -0.34
C TRP A 161 0.84 -6.75 -1.00
N ALA A 162 1.82 -7.31 -0.29
CA ALA A 162 2.61 -8.42 -0.79
C ALA A 162 1.73 -9.62 -1.13
N ALA A 163 0.78 -9.94 -0.25
CA ALA A 163 -0.19 -11.01 -0.47
C ALA A 163 -1.01 -10.78 -1.75
N ALA A 164 -1.54 -9.55 -1.93
CA ALA A 164 -2.32 -9.21 -3.10
C ALA A 164 -1.51 -9.28 -4.40
N VAL A 165 -0.31 -8.71 -4.44
CA VAL A 165 0.55 -8.72 -5.64
C VAL A 165 1.00 -10.14 -5.99
N ASN A 166 1.33 -10.98 -4.99
CA ASN A 166 1.71 -12.37 -5.20
C ASN A 166 0.65 -13.17 -5.97
N SER A 167 -0.64 -12.85 -5.80
CA SER A 167 -1.75 -13.55 -6.46
C SER A 167 -1.85 -13.31 -7.97
N TYR A 168 -1.12 -12.34 -8.51
CA TYR A 168 -1.13 -12.03 -9.95
C TYR A 168 -0.05 -12.76 -10.77
N VAL A 169 0.76 -13.61 -10.14
CA VAL A 169 1.77 -14.37 -10.88
C VAL A 169 1.13 -15.19 -12.00
N PRO A 170 1.69 -15.20 -13.23
CA PRO A 170 1.14 -15.96 -14.32
C PRO A 170 1.14 -17.47 -14.06
N ALA A 171 0.06 -18.16 -14.44
CA ALA A 171 0.02 -19.61 -14.37
C ALA A 171 1.13 -20.23 -15.24
N GLY A 172 1.87 -21.18 -14.67
CA GLY A 172 3.01 -21.81 -15.37
C GLY A 172 4.30 -20.99 -15.38
N SER A 173 4.33 -19.83 -14.69
CA SER A 173 5.57 -19.06 -14.50
C SER A 173 6.58 -19.87 -13.70
N SER A 174 7.86 -19.74 -14.06
CA SER A 174 8.97 -20.25 -13.24
C SER A 174 9.27 -19.36 -12.02
N MET A 175 8.67 -18.17 -11.94
CA MET A 175 8.83 -17.21 -10.86
C MET A 175 7.70 -17.36 -9.85
N SER A 176 8.04 -17.46 -8.55
CA SER A 176 7.02 -17.46 -7.48
C SER A 176 6.41 -16.04 -7.30
N GLY A 177 5.20 -15.99 -6.72
CA GLY A 177 4.58 -14.69 -6.39
C GLY A 177 5.43 -13.85 -5.45
N PHE A 178 6.08 -14.48 -4.48
CA PHE A 178 7.01 -13.80 -3.58
C PHE A 178 8.22 -13.23 -4.32
N GLU A 179 8.84 -13.99 -5.22
CA GLU A 179 9.96 -13.51 -6.03
C GLU A 179 9.55 -12.33 -6.92
N MET A 180 8.38 -12.44 -7.58
CA MET A 180 7.83 -11.36 -8.39
C MET A 180 7.69 -10.08 -7.55
N PHE A 181 7.08 -10.18 -6.38
CA PHE A 181 6.92 -9.03 -5.48
C PHE A 181 8.26 -8.43 -5.05
N VAL A 182 9.18 -9.26 -4.55
CA VAL A 182 10.51 -8.78 -4.09
C VAL A 182 11.28 -8.08 -5.20
N ARG A 183 11.18 -8.57 -6.45
CA ARG A 183 11.82 -7.93 -7.60
C ARG A 183 11.20 -6.57 -7.96
N THR A 184 9.93 -6.31 -7.61
CA THR A 184 9.32 -4.99 -7.85
C THR A 184 9.83 -3.94 -6.88
N ILE A 185 10.28 -4.30 -5.66
CA ILE A 185 10.64 -3.36 -4.60
C ILE A 185 11.66 -2.30 -5.05
N PRO A 186 12.82 -2.66 -5.64
CA PRO A 186 13.82 -1.66 -6.01
C PRO A 186 13.40 -0.75 -7.17
N PHE A 187 12.39 -1.13 -7.93
CA PHE A 187 11.79 -0.31 -8.98
C PHE A 187 10.59 0.50 -8.47
N ASN A 188 10.10 0.29 -7.25
CA ASN A 188 9.01 1.08 -6.69
C ASN A 188 9.51 2.46 -6.26
N LEU A 189 9.69 3.32 -7.28
CA LEU A 189 10.34 4.61 -7.09
C LEU A 189 9.57 5.49 -6.13
N TYR A 190 8.24 5.60 -6.27
CA TYR A 190 7.46 6.50 -5.42
C TYR A 190 7.58 6.13 -3.94
N ALA A 191 7.43 4.85 -3.59
CA ALA A 191 7.56 4.40 -2.21
C ALA A 191 8.96 4.69 -1.64
N MET A 192 10.01 4.35 -2.41
CA MET A 192 11.40 4.56 -2.00
C MET A 192 11.76 6.04 -1.84
N LEU A 193 11.31 6.89 -2.77
CA LEU A 193 11.59 8.31 -2.77
C LEU A 193 10.77 9.04 -1.69
N THR A 194 9.51 8.68 -1.49
CA THR A 194 8.66 9.24 -0.42
C THR A 194 9.26 8.95 0.96
N LEU A 195 9.68 7.70 1.22
CA LEU A 195 10.36 7.35 2.47
C LEU A 195 11.68 8.11 2.63
N TYR A 196 12.47 8.20 1.58
CA TYR A 196 13.69 9.02 1.60
C TYR A 196 13.38 10.48 1.93
N MET A 197 12.37 11.09 1.31
CA MET A 197 11.94 12.47 1.59
C MET A 197 11.48 12.64 3.03
N VAL A 198 10.70 11.72 3.58
CA VAL A 198 10.25 11.72 4.98
C VAL A 198 11.44 11.78 5.94
N PHE A 199 12.41 10.88 5.77
CA PHE A 199 13.59 10.86 6.65
C PHE A 199 14.53 12.04 6.40
N PHE A 200 14.72 12.45 5.15
CA PHE A 200 15.58 13.56 4.79
C PHE A 200 15.08 14.89 5.39
N THR A 201 13.76 15.19 5.22
CA THR A 201 13.16 16.42 5.77
C THR A 201 13.11 16.39 7.30
N SER A 202 12.81 15.24 7.91
CA SER A 202 12.74 15.08 9.36
C SER A 202 14.10 15.23 10.02
N LEU A 203 15.17 14.61 9.48
CA LEU A 203 16.54 14.67 10.01
C LEU A 203 17.13 16.06 9.86
N LEU A 204 16.96 16.70 8.70
CA LEU A 204 17.49 18.04 8.46
C LEU A 204 16.62 19.14 9.07
N GLY A 205 15.39 18.84 9.47
CA GLY A 205 14.48 19.74 10.17
C GLY A 205 14.08 20.95 9.32
N PHE A 206 13.70 20.72 8.07
CA PHE A 206 13.18 21.76 7.20
C PHE A 206 11.90 21.29 6.48
N ASP A 207 11.09 22.26 6.11
CA ASP A 207 9.89 22.07 5.33
C ASP A 207 9.83 23.15 4.22
N PHE A 208 9.02 22.89 3.20
CA PHE A 208 8.85 23.79 2.07
C PHE A 208 7.36 23.96 1.73
N GLY A 209 7.05 24.93 0.89
CA GLY A 209 5.70 25.17 0.42
C GLY A 209 4.70 25.45 1.55
N LEU A 210 3.50 24.91 1.41
CA LEU A 210 2.43 25.09 2.41
C LEU A 210 2.76 24.42 3.75
N MET A 211 3.45 23.28 3.74
CA MET A 211 3.86 22.60 4.98
C MET A 211 4.73 23.53 5.84
N LYS A 212 5.65 24.29 5.26
CA LYS A 212 6.46 25.28 5.97
C LYS A 212 5.59 26.32 6.68
N LYS A 213 4.49 26.77 6.06
CA LYS A 213 3.54 27.70 6.69
C LYS A 213 2.88 27.06 7.91
N HIS A 214 2.41 25.82 7.79
CA HIS A 214 1.80 25.06 8.89
C HIS A 214 2.80 24.85 10.05
N GLU A 215 4.04 24.50 9.75
CA GLU A 215 5.09 24.30 10.76
C GLU A 215 5.51 25.60 11.47
N ARG A 216 5.48 26.73 10.75
CA ARG A 216 5.72 28.07 11.33
C ARG A 216 4.59 28.45 12.30
N ASN A 217 3.33 28.24 11.90
CA ASN A 217 2.17 28.49 12.76
C ASN A 217 2.20 27.60 14.01
N ALA A 218 2.52 26.34 13.84
CA ALA A 218 2.64 25.39 14.96
C ALA A 218 3.73 25.81 15.97
N ALA A 219 4.85 26.37 15.51
CA ALA A 219 5.89 26.92 16.39
C ALA A 219 5.35 28.03 17.30
N HIS A 220 4.37 28.81 16.84
CA HIS A 220 3.69 29.85 17.61
C HIS A 220 2.48 29.35 18.40
N GLY A 221 2.18 28.04 18.35
CA GLY A 221 1.11 27.40 19.13
C GLY A 221 -0.17 27.09 18.36
N ASP A 222 -0.27 27.51 17.09
CA ASP A 222 -1.40 27.14 16.21
C ASP A 222 -1.05 25.87 15.43
N LEU A 223 -1.45 24.71 15.97
CA LEU A 223 -1.17 23.40 15.37
C LEU A 223 -1.99 23.11 14.10
N PHE A 224 -3.07 23.85 13.87
CA PHE A 224 -4.05 23.56 12.83
C PHE A 224 -3.95 24.48 11.61
N THR A 225 -3.50 25.73 11.80
CA THR A 225 -3.47 26.80 10.78
C THR A 225 -4.86 27.26 10.34
N SER A 226 -5.80 26.34 10.11
CA SER A 226 -7.21 26.62 9.79
C SER A 226 -8.06 25.37 10.06
N GLY A 227 -9.36 25.59 10.35
CA GLY A 227 -10.32 24.50 10.54
C GLY A 227 -10.15 23.70 11.85
N GLY A 228 -9.36 24.19 12.81
CA GLY A 228 -9.15 23.55 14.11
C GLY A 228 -10.40 23.51 14.97
N GLU A 229 -11.38 24.40 14.75
CA GLU A 229 -12.63 24.47 15.49
C GLU A 229 -13.44 23.17 15.39
N ALA A 230 -13.39 22.49 14.25
CA ALA A 230 -14.06 21.19 14.03
C ALA A 230 -13.52 20.08 14.94
N PHE A 231 -12.29 20.21 15.45
CA PHE A 231 -11.64 19.21 16.30
C PHE A 231 -11.59 19.58 17.78
N GLN A 232 -11.84 20.85 18.14
CA GLN A 232 -11.85 21.31 19.53
C GLN A 232 -12.98 20.69 20.36
N ASN A 233 -14.08 20.27 19.71
CA ASN A 233 -15.26 19.68 20.32
C ASN A 233 -15.45 18.19 20.01
N GLN A 234 -14.61 17.59 19.18
CA GLN A 234 -14.60 16.16 18.98
C GLN A 234 -13.62 15.54 20.00
N GLU A 235 -14.15 15.17 21.17
CA GLU A 235 -13.63 14.01 21.87
C GLU A 235 -13.79 12.82 20.91
N ILE A 236 -12.84 12.67 19.96
CA ILE A 236 -12.69 11.38 19.31
C ILE A 236 -12.36 10.46 20.48
N LYS A 237 -13.34 9.67 20.89
CA LYS A 237 -13.12 8.56 21.81
C LYS A 237 -11.99 7.76 21.17
N ASP A 238 -10.78 8.01 21.66
CA ASP A 238 -9.66 7.14 21.38
C ASP A 238 -10.18 5.73 21.72
N PRO A 239 -10.24 4.79 20.76
CA PRO A 239 -10.67 3.42 21.08
C PRO A 239 -9.87 2.83 22.25
N THR A 240 -8.71 3.46 22.56
CA THR A 240 -7.83 3.09 23.68
C THR A 240 -8.10 3.85 24.98
N GLU A 241 -8.95 4.90 25.02
CA GLU A 241 -9.27 5.67 26.24
C GLU A 241 -10.23 4.97 27.20
N GLY A 242 -10.85 3.88 26.83
CA GLY A 242 -11.65 3.09 27.74
C GLY A 242 -10.79 2.11 28.55
N GLY A 243 -10.39 2.44 29.78
CA GLY A 243 -9.75 1.66 30.87
C GLY A 243 -9.46 0.14 30.75
N LYS A 244 -9.92 -0.55 29.73
CA LYS A 244 -9.69 -1.96 29.45
C LYS A 244 -8.25 -2.28 29.01
N PHE A 245 -7.54 -1.35 28.39
CA PHE A 245 -6.24 -1.58 27.71
C PHE A 245 -5.02 -1.06 28.48
N ALA A 246 -5.16 -0.78 29.77
CA ALA A 246 -4.11 -0.15 30.59
C ALA A 246 -2.88 -1.02 30.88
N LYS A 247 -2.90 -2.31 30.51
CA LYS A 247 -1.85 -3.28 30.87
C LYS A 247 -0.86 -3.59 29.74
N GLY A 248 -1.05 -3.04 28.55
CA GLY A 248 -0.20 -3.27 27.39
C GLY A 248 1.22 -2.74 27.61
N LYS A 249 2.19 -3.44 27.01
CA LYS A 249 3.61 -3.06 26.96
C LYS A 249 4.05 -2.95 25.52
N VAL A 250 5.15 -2.24 25.26
CA VAL A 250 5.74 -2.12 23.90
C VAL A 250 5.96 -3.48 23.24
N ILE A 251 6.29 -4.51 24.01
CA ILE A 251 6.48 -5.88 23.51
C ILE A 251 5.20 -6.47 22.92
N ASP A 252 4.02 -6.01 23.35
CA ASP A 252 2.73 -6.50 22.84
C ASP A 252 2.42 -5.99 21.43
N LEU A 253 3.11 -4.93 20.98
CA LEU A 253 3.12 -4.48 19.60
C LEU A 253 4.19 -5.21 18.78
N ILE A 254 5.41 -5.34 19.32
CA ILE A 254 6.57 -5.78 18.54
C ILE A 254 6.62 -7.32 18.39
N ALA A 255 6.31 -8.07 19.47
CA ALA A 255 6.47 -9.52 19.45
C ALA A 255 5.59 -10.24 18.38
N PRO A 256 4.30 -9.88 18.18
CA PRO A 256 3.49 -10.50 17.13
C PRO A 256 4.07 -10.29 15.72
N MET A 257 4.59 -9.10 15.46
CA MET A 257 5.20 -8.77 14.16
C MET A 257 6.44 -9.61 13.90
N ILE A 258 7.32 -9.74 14.91
CA ILE A 258 8.51 -10.59 14.80
C ILE A 258 8.12 -12.05 14.57
N VAL A 259 7.12 -12.56 15.31
CA VAL A 259 6.64 -13.94 15.15
C VAL A 259 6.09 -14.16 13.74
N MET A 260 5.28 -13.23 13.24
CA MET A 260 4.70 -13.34 11.90
C MET A 260 5.78 -13.35 10.81
N ILE A 261 6.73 -12.41 10.86
CA ILE A 261 7.84 -12.32 9.90
C ILE A 261 8.69 -13.58 9.94
N PHE A 262 9.12 -13.97 11.14
CA PHE A 262 9.98 -15.15 11.31
C PHE A 262 9.29 -16.42 10.82
N THR A 263 8.02 -16.61 11.17
CA THR A 263 7.25 -17.78 10.75
C THR A 263 7.03 -17.79 9.24
N ALA A 264 6.69 -16.64 8.63
CA ALA A 264 6.51 -16.55 7.19
C ALA A 264 7.79 -16.92 6.43
N ILE A 265 8.93 -16.33 6.83
CA ILE A 265 10.23 -16.62 6.22
C ILE A 265 10.59 -18.11 6.41
N ALA A 266 10.45 -18.63 7.63
CA ALA A 266 10.77 -20.04 7.91
C ALA A 266 9.90 -21.01 7.11
N THR A 267 8.61 -20.70 6.96
CA THR A 267 7.67 -21.53 6.19
C THR A 267 7.92 -21.42 4.69
N MET A 268 8.27 -20.24 4.17
CA MET A 268 8.65 -20.06 2.75
C MET A 268 9.90 -20.90 2.43
N ILE A 269 10.93 -20.83 3.26
CA ILE A 269 12.13 -21.68 3.09
C ILE A 269 11.74 -23.17 3.17
N TRP A 270 10.93 -23.55 4.14
CA TRP A 270 10.51 -24.93 4.33
C TRP A 270 9.71 -25.47 3.13
N THR A 271 8.72 -24.72 2.66
CA THR A 271 7.91 -25.14 1.50
C THR A 271 8.74 -25.18 0.22
N GLY A 272 9.66 -24.23 0.03
CA GLY A 272 10.57 -24.24 -1.11
C GLY A 272 11.53 -25.43 -1.10
N TYR A 273 12.07 -25.79 0.06
CA TYR A 273 12.86 -27.01 0.21
C TYR A 273 12.05 -28.26 -0.15
N LEU A 274 10.79 -28.35 0.32
CA LEU A 274 9.90 -29.48 -0.03
C LEU A 274 9.58 -29.52 -1.53
N ASN A 275 9.56 -28.39 -2.19
CA ASN A 275 9.33 -28.25 -3.64
C ASN A 275 10.61 -28.40 -4.48
N GLY A 276 11.72 -28.88 -3.86
CA GLY A 276 12.95 -29.25 -4.56
C GLY A 276 14.03 -28.19 -4.61
N GLY A 277 13.94 -27.13 -3.80
CA GLY A 277 15.04 -26.16 -3.61
C GLY A 277 16.26 -26.83 -3.00
N THR A 278 17.44 -26.43 -3.42
CA THR A 278 18.74 -26.97 -2.98
C THR A 278 19.58 -25.94 -2.21
N ASN A 279 19.14 -24.69 -2.23
CA ASN A 279 19.76 -23.57 -1.53
C ASN A 279 18.72 -22.49 -1.22
N LEU A 280 19.03 -21.56 -0.33
CA LEU A 280 18.10 -20.52 0.13
C LEU A 280 17.44 -19.72 -1.02
N VAL A 281 18.14 -19.46 -2.11
CA VAL A 281 17.59 -18.71 -3.24
C VAL A 281 16.54 -19.54 -3.97
N GLU A 282 16.84 -20.81 -4.23
CA GLU A 282 15.90 -21.76 -4.83
C GLU A 282 14.72 -22.07 -3.91
N ASP A 283 14.95 -22.16 -2.59
CA ASP A 283 13.89 -22.33 -1.61
C ASP A 283 12.88 -21.17 -1.68
N PHE A 284 13.35 -19.91 -1.76
CA PHE A 284 12.47 -18.77 -1.95
C PHE A 284 11.80 -18.74 -3.34
N ALA A 285 12.50 -19.14 -4.39
CA ALA A 285 11.93 -19.20 -5.73
C ALA A 285 10.83 -20.26 -5.85
N ASN A 286 11.00 -21.42 -5.19
CA ASN A 286 10.08 -22.55 -5.25
C ASN A 286 9.04 -22.55 -4.11
N CYS A 287 8.98 -21.51 -3.27
CA CYS A 287 8.11 -21.50 -2.10
C CYS A 287 6.61 -21.45 -2.47
N SER A 288 5.78 -22.09 -1.67
CA SER A 288 4.32 -21.92 -1.65
C SER A 288 3.99 -20.67 -0.84
N SER A 289 4.11 -19.48 -1.46
CA SER A 289 4.04 -18.19 -0.74
C SER A 289 2.70 -17.95 -0.06
N SER A 290 1.56 -18.17 -0.74
CA SER A 290 0.21 -17.97 -0.21
C SER A 290 -0.06 -18.86 1.02
N GLU A 291 0.27 -20.13 0.92
CA GLU A 291 0.11 -21.10 2.02
C GLU A 291 1.02 -20.77 3.20
N SER A 292 2.25 -20.34 2.93
CA SER A 292 3.22 -19.92 3.95
C SER A 292 2.72 -18.72 4.75
N LEU A 293 2.07 -17.76 4.08
CA LEU A 293 1.46 -16.60 4.74
C LEU A 293 0.26 -17.00 5.62
N VAL A 294 -0.60 -17.93 5.16
CA VAL A 294 -1.71 -18.47 5.98
C VAL A 294 -1.16 -19.13 7.24
N PHE A 295 -0.14 -19.99 7.09
CA PHE A 295 0.48 -20.66 8.23
C PHE A 295 1.09 -19.64 9.21
N ALA A 296 1.79 -18.62 8.72
CA ALA A 296 2.35 -17.56 9.54
C ALA A 296 1.25 -16.80 10.30
N GLY A 297 0.13 -16.50 9.65
CA GLY A 297 -1.03 -15.86 10.26
C GLY A 297 -1.62 -16.73 11.39
N LEU A 298 -1.84 -18.03 11.13
CA LEU A 298 -2.35 -18.98 12.13
C LEU A 298 -1.42 -19.11 13.33
N VAL A 299 -0.11 -19.29 13.11
CA VAL A 299 0.89 -19.37 14.18
C VAL A 299 0.92 -18.09 14.99
N THR A 300 0.81 -16.93 14.34
CA THR A 300 0.79 -15.62 15.03
C THR A 300 -0.47 -15.46 15.90
N VAL A 301 -1.65 -15.83 15.39
CA VAL A 301 -2.89 -15.82 16.19
C VAL A 301 -2.78 -16.78 17.37
N GLY A 302 -2.25 -17.99 17.16
CA GLY A 302 -1.98 -18.95 18.24
C GLY A 302 -0.97 -18.42 19.26
N PHE A 303 0.11 -17.78 18.80
CA PHE A 303 1.07 -17.10 19.68
C PHE A 303 0.39 -16.01 20.50
N LEU A 304 -0.45 -15.17 19.89
CA LEU A 304 -1.18 -14.09 20.59
C LEU A 304 -2.10 -14.64 21.67
N LEU A 305 -2.79 -15.76 21.40
CA LEU A 305 -3.60 -16.46 22.40
C LEU A 305 -2.76 -16.82 23.63
N LEU A 306 -1.63 -17.50 23.40
CA LEU A 306 -0.73 -17.95 24.47
C LEU A 306 0.04 -16.82 25.15
N PHE A 307 0.26 -15.70 24.44
CA PHE A 307 1.03 -14.57 24.93
C PHE A 307 0.16 -13.54 25.68
N TYR A 308 -1.07 -13.29 25.23
CA TYR A 308 -1.93 -12.27 25.84
C TYR A 308 -2.81 -12.79 26.98
N LEU A 309 -3.39 -14.00 26.85
CA LEU A 309 -4.33 -14.51 27.83
C LEU A 309 -3.68 -14.82 29.19
N PRO A 310 -2.54 -15.54 29.31
CA PRO A 310 -1.92 -15.82 30.60
C PRO A 310 -1.44 -14.54 31.29
N ARG A 311 -1.02 -13.54 30.50
CA ARG A 311 -0.59 -12.23 30.99
C ARG A 311 -1.77 -11.31 31.32
N ARG A 312 -3.01 -11.74 31.02
CA ARG A 312 -4.24 -10.96 31.19
C ARG A 312 -4.17 -9.58 30.51
N VAL A 313 -3.54 -9.52 29.34
CA VAL A 313 -3.49 -8.32 28.49
C VAL A 313 -4.86 -8.10 27.86
N ILE A 314 -5.45 -9.17 27.31
CA ILE A 314 -6.80 -9.20 26.73
C ILE A 314 -7.58 -10.34 27.40
N GLY A 315 -8.89 -10.19 27.59
CA GLY A 315 -9.78 -11.25 28.03
C GLY A 315 -10.10 -12.24 26.91
N PHE A 316 -10.43 -13.49 27.26
CA PHE A 316 -10.78 -14.51 26.24
C PHE A 316 -11.96 -14.09 25.36
N LYS A 317 -12.98 -13.46 25.96
CA LYS A 317 -14.15 -12.96 25.21
C LYS A 317 -13.76 -11.85 24.23
N ASP A 318 -12.91 -10.92 24.65
CA ASP A 318 -12.44 -9.81 23.79
C ASP A 318 -11.55 -10.37 22.67
N PHE A 319 -10.67 -11.35 22.98
CA PHE A 319 -9.90 -12.08 21.98
C PHE A 319 -10.79 -12.72 20.90
N MET A 320 -11.85 -13.41 21.31
CA MET A 320 -12.78 -14.03 20.35
C MET A 320 -13.61 -13.01 19.56
N ASN A 321 -13.90 -11.86 20.13
CA ASN A 321 -14.59 -10.77 19.43
C ASN A 321 -13.70 -10.12 18.35
N SER A 322 -12.38 -10.15 18.49
CA SER A 322 -11.43 -9.62 17.48
C SER A 322 -11.43 -10.44 16.18
N VAL A 323 -11.92 -11.70 16.20
CA VAL A 323 -12.02 -12.55 15.01
C VAL A 323 -12.94 -11.94 13.95
N PRO A 324 -14.23 -11.70 14.22
CA PRO A 324 -15.13 -11.09 13.24
C PRO A 324 -14.77 -9.64 12.93
N GLU A 325 -14.25 -8.88 13.89
CA GLU A 325 -13.85 -7.48 13.65
C GLU A 325 -12.63 -7.40 12.72
N GLY A 326 -11.67 -8.30 12.87
CA GLY A 326 -10.54 -8.42 11.94
C GLY A 326 -10.98 -8.78 10.52
N GLY A 327 -11.95 -9.69 10.37
CA GLY A 327 -12.53 -10.00 9.07
C GLY A 327 -13.24 -8.80 8.44
N LYS A 328 -13.98 -8.02 9.22
CA LYS A 328 -14.62 -6.78 8.75
C LYS A 328 -13.61 -5.74 8.26
N LEU A 329 -12.48 -5.61 8.96
CA LEU A 329 -11.41 -4.67 8.60
C LEU A 329 -10.85 -4.98 7.21
N MET A 330 -10.70 -6.26 6.86
CA MET A 330 -10.14 -6.70 5.58
C MET A 330 -11.21 -6.92 4.48
N MET A 331 -12.49 -6.70 4.78
CA MET A 331 -13.55 -6.93 3.79
C MET A 331 -13.42 -6.05 2.52
N PRO A 332 -13.10 -4.73 2.61
CA PRO A 332 -12.94 -3.90 1.42
C PRO A 332 -11.87 -4.42 0.45
N PRO A 333 -10.60 -4.64 0.86
CA PRO A 333 -9.59 -5.18 -0.05
C PRO A 333 -9.90 -6.60 -0.54
N ILE A 334 -10.55 -7.45 0.27
CA ILE A 334 -11.00 -8.80 -0.14
C ILE A 334 -11.96 -8.71 -1.31
N LEU A 335 -12.99 -7.85 -1.24
CA LEU A 335 -13.95 -7.68 -2.33
C LEU A 335 -13.30 -7.15 -3.61
N ILE A 336 -12.35 -6.22 -3.49
CA ILE A 336 -11.60 -5.70 -4.64
C ILE A 336 -10.81 -6.84 -5.30
N LEU A 337 -10.10 -7.65 -4.52
CA LEU A 337 -9.30 -8.77 -5.05
C LEU A 337 -10.17 -9.80 -5.78
N VAL A 338 -11.30 -10.21 -5.19
CA VAL A 338 -12.22 -11.17 -5.81
C VAL A 338 -12.69 -10.67 -7.18
N LEU A 339 -13.10 -9.40 -7.27
CA LEU A 339 -13.54 -8.80 -8.53
C LEU A 339 -12.39 -8.64 -9.53
N ALA A 340 -11.19 -8.28 -9.06
CA ALA A 340 -10.01 -8.11 -9.92
C ALA A 340 -9.53 -9.44 -10.51
N TRP A 341 -9.50 -10.52 -9.72
CA TRP A 341 -9.19 -11.87 -10.21
C TRP A 341 -10.23 -12.34 -11.22
N THR A 342 -11.53 -12.07 -10.96
CA THR A 342 -12.62 -12.36 -11.90
C THR A 342 -12.41 -11.60 -13.21
N LEU A 343 -12.09 -10.30 -13.15
CA LEU A 343 -11.80 -9.49 -14.34
C LEU A 343 -10.61 -10.04 -15.12
N LYS A 344 -9.53 -10.43 -14.43
CA LYS A 344 -8.38 -11.10 -15.04
C LYS A 344 -8.82 -12.39 -15.74
N GLY A 345 -9.56 -13.27 -15.09
CA GLY A 345 -10.08 -14.49 -15.68
C GLY A 345 -10.93 -14.25 -16.92
N MET A 346 -11.78 -13.21 -16.92
CA MET A 346 -12.57 -12.82 -18.09
C MET A 346 -11.69 -12.32 -19.25
N THR A 347 -10.67 -11.52 -18.97
CA THR A 347 -9.76 -11.02 -20.01
C THR A 347 -8.87 -12.13 -20.57
N ASP A 348 -8.46 -13.08 -19.74
CA ASP A 348 -7.73 -14.28 -20.18
C ASP A 348 -8.60 -15.16 -21.10
N ALA A 349 -9.88 -15.39 -20.73
CA ALA A 349 -10.83 -16.11 -21.57
C ALA A 349 -11.10 -15.42 -22.92
N LEU A 350 -10.99 -14.09 -22.97
CA LEU A 350 -11.08 -13.31 -24.22
C LEU A 350 -9.76 -13.27 -25.01
N GLY A 351 -8.69 -13.94 -24.56
CA GLY A 351 -7.44 -14.01 -25.26
C GLY A 351 -6.69 -12.66 -25.35
N ILE A 352 -6.74 -11.85 -24.30
CA ILE A 352 -6.08 -10.54 -24.27
C ILE A 352 -4.57 -10.66 -24.48
N GLY A 353 -3.93 -11.72 -23.96
CA GLY A 353 -2.50 -11.98 -24.13
C GLY A 353 -2.11 -12.14 -25.60
N ASP A 354 -2.89 -12.88 -26.39
CA ASP A 354 -2.63 -13.08 -27.83
C ASP A 354 -2.78 -11.78 -28.61
N PHE A 355 -3.80 -11.00 -28.32
CA PHE A 355 -4.02 -9.70 -28.94
C PHE A 355 -2.88 -8.72 -28.64
N VAL A 356 -2.49 -8.62 -27.38
CA VAL A 356 -1.39 -7.74 -26.95
C VAL A 356 -0.06 -8.19 -27.57
N ARG A 357 0.23 -9.48 -27.59
CA ARG A 357 1.44 -10.03 -28.23
C ARG A 357 1.54 -9.62 -29.70
N GLN A 358 0.44 -9.70 -30.45
CA GLN A 358 0.38 -9.24 -31.82
C GLN A 358 0.63 -7.73 -31.95
N ALA A 359 0.05 -6.92 -31.06
CA ALA A 359 0.25 -5.47 -31.05
C ALA A 359 1.68 -5.07 -30.68
N VAL A 360 2.30 -5.77 -29.71
CA VAL A 360 3.66 -5.55 -29.23
C VAL A 360 4.69 -5.86 -30.29
N SER A 361 4.54 -6.97 -31.02
CA SER A 361 5.48 -7.36 -32.09
C SER A 361 5.60 -6.33 -33.21
N LEU A 362 4.64 -5.40 -33.31
CA LEU A 362 4.64 -4.33 -34.31
C LEU A 362 5.44 -3.09 -33.88
N ASN A 363 5.83 -2.92 -32.59
CA ASN A 363 6.41 -1.66 -32.11
C ASN A 363 7.26 -1.80 -30.83
N GLU A 364 8.32 -2.62 -30.85
CA GLU A 364 9.21 -2.85 -29.70
C GLU A 364 9.79 -1.56 -29.09
N GLY A 365 10.01 -0.52 -29.90
CA GLY A 365 10.53 0.76 -29.41
C GLY A 365 9.58 1.50 -28.46
N LEU A 366 8.27 1.32 -28.60
CA LEU A 366 7.26 1.94 -27.74
C LEU A 366 7.16 1.25 -26.38
N MET A 367 7.52 -0.02 -26.27
CA MET A 367 7.45 -0.79 -25.03
C MET A 367 8.32 -0.22 -23.91
N ARG A 368 9.44 0.43 -24.28
CA ARG A 368 10.33 1.09 -23.32
C ARG A 368 9.70 2.29 -22.59
N PHE A 369 8.64 2.85 -23.14
CA PHE A 369 7.89 3.94 -22.53
C PHE A 369 6.73 3.47 -21.66
N VAL A 370 6.37 2.18 -21.73
CA VAL A 370 5.22 1.62 -20.99
C VAL A 370 5.33 1.85 -19.49
N PRO A 371 6.46 1.64 -18.79
CA PRO A 371 6.55 1.92 -17.36
C PRO A 371 6.19 3.35 -17.00
N LEU A 372 6.68 4.34 -17.76
CA LEU A 372 6.34 5.74 -17.56
C LEU A 372 4.85 6.02 -17.82
N LEU A 373 4.30 5.50 -18.93
CA LEU A 373 2.89 5.69 -19.28
C LEU A 373 1.96 5.08 -18.22
N ILE A 374 2.26 3.85 -17.80
CA ILE A 374 1.50 3.13 -16.78
C ILE A 374 1.57 3.86 -15.42
N PHE A 375 2.73 4.38 -15.03
CA PHE A 375 2.87 5.21 -13.84
C PHE A 375 1.93 6.42 -13.87
N CYS A 376 1.92 7.17 -14.98
CA CYS A 376 1.05 8.33 -15.15
C CYS A 376 -0.45 7.94 -15.15
N ILE A 377 -0.82 6.86 -15.83
CA ILE A 377 -2.19 6.34 -15.86
C ILE A 377 -2.62 5.90 -14.45
N ALA A 378 -1.76 5.20 -13.72
CA ALA A 378 -2.05 4.76 -12.37
C ALA A 378 -2.25 5.95 -11.41
N ILE A 379 -1.43 7.00 -11.49
CA ILE A 379 -1.64 8.25 -10.74
C ILE A 379 -3.04 8.82 -11.03
N PHE A 380 -3.39 8.92 -12.30
CA PHE A 380 -4.66 9.54 -12.71
C PHE A 380 -5.88 8.74 -12.23
N ILE A 381 -5.84 7.40 -12.35
CA ILE A 381 -6.92 6.52 -11.90
C ILE A 381 -7.03 6.60 -10.36
N ALA A 382 -5.93 6.44 -9.63
CA ALA A 382 -5.93 6.46 -8.17
C ALA A 382 -6.37 7.83 -7.62
N PHE A 383 -5.92 8.93 -8.22
CA PHE A 383 -6.38 10.27 -7.87
C PHE A 383 -7.89 10.42 -8.03
N SER A 384 -8.45 9.90 -9.12
CA SER A 384 -9.88 10.05 -9.45
C SER A 384 -10.79 9.13 -8.65
N SER A 385 -10.32 7.91 -8.36
CA SER A 385 -11.08 6.89 -7.61
C SER A 385 -10.87 6.96 -6.10
N GLY A 386 -9.76 7.56 -5.65
CA GLY A 386 -9.39 7.65 -4.24
C GLY A 386 -8.96 6.31 -3.64
N THR A 387 -8.43 5.38 -4.45
CA THR A 387 -7.95 4.09 -3.93
C THR A 387 -6.78 3.53 -4.73
N SER A 388 -5.70 3.22 -4.02
CA SER A 388 -4.57 2.48 -4.58
C SER A 388 -4.95 1.05 -4.92
N TRP A 389 -5.71 0.39 -4.04
CA TRP A 389 -6.12 -1.01 -4.18
C TRP A 389 -6.92 -1.24 -5.46
N GLY A 390 -7.93 -0.41 -5.71
CA GLY A 390 -8.72 -0.50 -6.95
C GLY A 390 -7.91 -0.24 -8.20
N THR A 391 -6.94 0.66 -8.12
CA THR A 391 -6.09 1.02 -9.25
C THR A 391 -5.16 -0.13 -9.65
N PHE A 392 -4.40 -0.68 -8.69
CA PHE A 392 -3.51 -1.79 -9.03
C PHE A 392 -4.28 -3.06 -9.39
N ALA A 393 -5.44 -3.29 -8.79
CA ALA A 393 -6.31 -4.42 -9.10
C ALA A 393 -6.75 -4.43 -10.58
N ILE A 394 -6.94 -3.26 -11.18
CA ILE A 394 -7.26 -3.12 -12.61
C ILE A 394 -6.01 -3.22 -13.49
N LEU A 395 -4.92 -2.53 -13.11
CA LEU A 395 -3.77 -2.35 -14.01
C LEU A 395 -2.76 -3.49 -13.98
N VAL A 396 -2.55 -4.16 -12.83
CA VAL A 396 -1.57 -5.26 -12.72
C VAL A 396 -1.89 -6.41 -13.66
N PRO A 397 -3.15 -6.91 -13.75
CA PRO A 397 -3.50 -7.95 -14.74
C PRO A 397 -3.18 -7.57 -16.18
N ILE A 398 -3.41 -6.30 -16.55
CA ILE A 398 -3.12 -5.79 -17.89
C ILE A 398 -1.60 -5.88 -18.18
N VAL A 399 -0.78 -5.43 -17.24
CA VAL A 399 0.69 -5.46 -17.35
C VAL A 399 1.20 -6.90 -17.40
N VAL A 400 0.67 -7.79 -16.55
CA VAL A 400 1.03 -9.20 -16.55
C VAL A 400 0.72 -9.82 -17.91
N ASN A 401 -0.48 -9.61 -18.46
CA ASN A 401 -0.86 -10.13 -19.77
C ASN A 401 -0.02 -9.54 -20.92
N MET A 402 0.46 -8.30 -20.76
CA MET A 402 1.29 -7.64 -21.77
C MET A 402 2.71 -8.22 -21.86
N PHE A 403 3.32 -8.57 -20.74
CA PHE A 403 4.76 -8.83 -20.68
C PHE A 403 5.14 -10.25 -20.22
N SER A 404 4.24 -11.04 -19.61
CA SER A 404 4.59 -12.32 -18.96
C SER A 404 5.33 -13.30 -19.86
N GLU A 405 5.03 -13.34 -21.16
CA GLU A 405 5.65 -14.24 -22.11
C GLU A 405 6.71 -13.57 -22.99
N THR A 406 6.74 -12.24 -23.06
CA THR A 406 7.61 -11.48 -23.95
C THR A 406 8.84 -10.95 -23.24
N ASP A 407 8.66 -10.33 -22.07
CA ASP A 407 9.72 -9.68 -21.29
C ASP A 407 9.40 -9.69 -19.79
N PRO A 408 9.81 -10.75 -19.05
CA PRO A 408 9.57 -10.83 -17.62
C PRO A 408 10.22 -9.70 -16.81
N THR A 409 11.34 -9.12 -17.27
CA THR A 409 12.00 -8.01 -16.58
C THR A 409 11.18 -6.73 -16.73
N MET A 410 10.73 -6.43 -17.95
CA MET A 410 9.86 -5.29 -18.22
C MET A 410 8.51 -5.44 -17.49
N MET A 411 7.99 -6.66 -17.33
CA MET A 411 6.81 -6.95 -16.51
C MET A 411 7.01 -6.45 -15.06
N ILE A 412 8.14 -6.81 -14.44
CA ILE A 412 8.48 -6.37 -13.08
C ILE A 412 8.54 -4.84 -12.99
N VAL A 413 9.21 -4.19 -13.94
CA VAL A 413 9.33 -2.72 -13.99
C VAL A 413 7.95 -2.07 -14.13
N ALA A 414 7.10 -2.60 -15.02
CA ALA A 414 5.78 -2.06 -15.28
C ALA A 414 4.80 -2.32 -14.11
N ILE A 415 4.83 -3.50 -13.46
CA ILE A 415 4.08 -3.76 -12.23
C ILE A 415 4.51 -2.75 -11.15
N SER A 416 5.81 -2.55 -10.98
CA SER A 416 6.32 -1.56 -10.01
C SER A 416 5.82 -0.14 -10.31
N ALA A 417 5.75 0.23 -11.59
CA ALA A 417 5.21 1.52 -12.03
C ALA A 417 3.71 1.67 -11.71
N VAL A 418 2.91 0.59 -11.89
CA VAL A 418 1.51 0.55 -11.45
C VAL A 418 1.41 0.82 -9.96
N LEU A 419 2.14 0.05 -9.16
CA LEU A 419 2.09 0.12 -7.70
C LEU A 419 2.52 1.51 -7.18
N ALA A 420 3.61 2.05 -7.73
CA ALA A 420 4.10 3.38 -7.39
C ALA A 420 3.11 4.48 -7.80
N GLY A 421 2.53 4.40 -8.98
CA GLY A 421 1.54 5.36 -9.47
C GLY A 421 0.23 5.29 -8.69
N ALA A 422 -0.22 4.10 -8.32
CA ALA A 422 -1.42 3.89 -7.52
C ALA A 422 -1.27 4.56 -6.14
N VAL A 423 -0.17 4.34 -5.44
CA VAL A 423 0.09 4.98 -4.14
C VAL A 423 0.24 6.50 -4.29
N CYS A 424 0.93 6.97 -5.32
CA CYS A 424 1.09 8.39 -5.57
C CYS A 424 -0.25 9.10 -5.81
N GLY A 425 -1.09 8.54 -6.68
CA GLY A 425 -2.41 9.10 -7.01
C GLY A 425 -3.34 9.14 -5.81
N ASP A 426 -3.29 8.10 -4.99
CA ASP A 426 -4.01 8.01 -3.72
C ASP A 426 -3.58 9.11 -2.75
N HIS A 427 -2.29 9.26 -2.50
CA HIS A 427 -1.75 10.30 -1.61
C HIS A 427 -2.12 11.74 -1.98
N ILE A 428 -2.39 12.04 -3.24
CA ILE A 428 -2.78 13.39 -3.68
C ILE A 428 -4.29 13.55 -3.83
N SER A 429 -5.07 12.49 -3.66
CA SER A 429 -6.52 12.48 -3.83
C SER A 429 -7.25 12.98 -2.57
N PRO A 430 -8.17 13.96 -2.71
CA PRO A 430 -8.98 14.42 -1.58
C PRO A 430 -10.08 13.44 -1.17
N ILE A 431 -10.30 12.37 -1.93
CA ILE A 431 -11.29 11.33 -1.64
C ILE A 431 -10.64 10.00 -1.28
N SER A 432 -9.31 9.99 -1.09
CA SER A 432 -8.57 8.80 -0.68
C SER A 432 -8.95 8.34 0.72
N ASP A 433 -9.15 7.03 0.85
CA ASP A 433 -9.44 6.39 2.13
C ASP A 433 -8.25 6.49 3.10
N THR A 434 -7.00 6.24 2.66
CA THR A 434 -5.81 6.36 3.50
C THR A 434 -5.53 7.81 3.90
N THR A 435 -5.70 8.78 2.98
CA THR A 435 -5.53 10.21 3.26
C THR A 435 -6.59 10.73 4.25
N ILE A 436 -7.85 10.25 4.15
CA ILE A 436 -8.92 10.53 5.13
C ILE A 436 -8.56 9.93 6.50
N MET A 437 -8.10 8.67 6.53
CA MET A 437 -7.71 8.00 7.77
C MET A 437 -6.51 8.65 8.44
N SER A 438 -5.49 9.04 7.67
CA SER A 438 -4.31 9.76 8.16
C SER A 438 -4.69 11.13 8.75
N SER A 439 -5.60 11.86 8.07
CA SER A 439 -6.16 13.11 8.57
C SER A 439 -6.89 12.92 9.89
N SER A 440 -7.72 11.88 9.98
CA SER A 440 -8.50 11.54 11.17
C SER A 440 -7.59 11.11 12.32
N GLY A 441 -6.60 10.24 12.06
CA GLY A 441 -5.61 9.81 13.04
C GLY A 441 -4.78 10.95 13.61
N ALA A 442 -4.36 11.88 12.76
CA ALA A 442 -3.67 13.11 13.15
C ALA A 442 -4.60 14.16 13.77
N GLN A 443 -5.92 14.05 13.63
CA GLN A 443 -6.88 15.14 13.85
C GLN A 443 -6.48 16.41 13.10
N SER A 444 -6.16 16.27 11.84
CA SER A 444 -5.82 17.36 10.92
C SER A 444 -7.04 17.74 10.08
N ASN A 445 -7.16 19.02 9.72
CA ASN A 445 -8.09 19.37 8.65
C ASN A 445 -7.68 18.61 7.38
N HIS A 446 -8.62 17.87 6.81
CA HIS A 446 -8.39 16.98 5.69
C HIS A 446 -7.85 17.72 4.45
N ILE A 447 -8.43 18.85 4.11
CA ILE A 447 -7.99 19.65 2.95
C ILE A 447 -6.60 20.24 3.18
N ASN A 448 -6.26 20.65 4.40
CA ASN A 448 -4.90 21.09 4.74
C ASN A 448 -3.88 19.97 4.54
N HIS A 449 -4.24 18.74 4.95
CA HIS A 449 -3.39 17.57 4.75
C HIS A 449 -3.18 17.31 3.26
N VAL A 450 -4.25 17.18 2.47
CA VAL A 450 -4.17 16.95 1.02
C VAL A 450 -3.31 18.01 0.33
N GLN A 451 -3.56 19.30 0.58
CA GLN A 451 -2.83 20.38 -0.08
C GLN A 451 -1.34 20.43 0.29
N THR A 452 -0.99 20.13 1.53
CA THR A 452 0.40 20.10 1.98
C THR A 452 1.13 18.87 1.44
N GLN A 453 0.51 17.69 1.47
CA GLN A 453 1.06 16.45 0.97
C GLN A 453 1.24 16.46 -0.55
N MET A 454 0.28 17.00 -1.29
CA MET A 454 0.36 17.12 -2.75
C MET A 454 1.66 17.77 -3.22
N GLN A 455 2.14 18.82 -2.51
CA GLN A 455 3.37 19.51 -2.88
C GLN A 455 4.61 18.61 -2.69
N TYR A 456 4.61 17.73 -1.69
CA TYR A 456 5.66 16.76 -1.45
C TYR A 456 5.61 15.64 -2.49
N ALA A 457 4.43 15.08 -2.72
CA ALA A 457 4.22 14.04 -3.73
C ALA A 457 4.62 14.50 -5.13
N MET A 458 4.33 15.74 -5.52
CA MET A 458 4.73 16.29 -6.83
C MET A 458 6.25 16.44 -6.97
N VAL A 459 6.99 16.67 -5.89
CA VAL A 459 8.47 16.64 -5.91
C VAL A 459 8.98 15.21 -6.12
N ASP A 460 8.35 14.20 -5.50
CA ASP A 460 8.66 12.79 -5.74
C ASP A 460 8.33 12.39 -7.18
N VAL A 461 7.17 12.78 -7.72
CA VAL A 461 6.78 12.54 -9.12
C VAL A 461 7.81 13.11 -10.10
N ALA A 462 8.31 14.32 -9.83
CA ALA A 462 9.33 14.95 -10.68
C ALA A 462 10.64 14.15 -10.74
N ALA A 463 10.94 13.31 -9.75
CA ALA A 463 12.06 12.38 -9.75
C ALA A 463 11.66 10.99 -10.30
N CYS A 464 10.41 10.54 -10.10
CA CYS A 464 9.90 9.27 -10.63
C CYS A 464 9.79 9.26 -12.15
N VAL A 465 9.34 10.37 -12.76
CA VAL A 465 9.15 10.45 -14.23
C VAL A 465 10.44 10.15 -15.00
N PRO A 466 11.58 10.83 -14.80
CA PRO A 466 12.83 10.43 -15.43
C PRO A 466 13.31 9.05 -14.97
N GLY A 467 13.01 8.66 -13.73
CA GLY A 467 13.34 7.34 -13.21
C GLY A 467 12.67 6.22 -14.01
N TYR A 468 11.36 6.28 -14.25
CA TYR A 468 10.66 5.26 -15.06
C TYR A 468 11.04 5.30 -16.53
N LEU A 469 11.43 6.47 -17.04
CA LEU A 469 12.02 6.53 -18.38
C LEU A 469 13.34 5.75 -18.41
N ILE A 470 14.24 5.99 -17.48
CA ILE A 470 15.51 5.25 -17.33
C ILE A 470 15.24 3.76 -17.14
N ALA A 471 14.29 3.38 -16.29
CA ALA A 471 13.93 1.99 -16.04
C ALA A 471 13.49 1.27 -17.31
N GLY A 472 12.66 1.89 -18.14
CA GLY A 472 12.19 1.31 -19.40
C GLY A 472 13.29 1.14 -20.45
N PHE A 473 14.38 1.94 -20.39
CA PHE A 473 15.50 1.81 -21.32
C PHE A 473 16.63 0.91 -20.80
N THR A 474 16.81 0.81 -19.51
CA THR A 474 17.96 0.11 -18.91
C THR A 474 17.58 -1.19 -18.22
N GLU A 475 16.33 -1.33 -17.79
CA GLU A 475 15.83 -2.45 -16.98
C GLU A 475 16.71 -2.76 -15.76
N ASN A 476 17.48 -1.76 -15.33
CA ASN A 476 18.46 -1.88 -14.25
C ASN A 476 17.99 -1.09 -13.04
N TRP A 477 17.64 -1.81 -11.97
CA TRP A 477 17.11 -1.20 -10.75
C TRP A 477 18.11 -0.25 -10.08
N LEU A 478 19.42 -0.57 -10.11
CA LEU A 478 20.44 0.24 -9.44
C LEU A 478 20.60 1.60 -10.13
N ILE A 479 20.71 1.59 -11.48
CA ILE A 479 20.79 2.83 -12.27
C ILE A 479 19.54 3.66 -12.05
N THR A 480 18.37 3.04 -12.12
CA THR A 480 17.08 3.67 -11.95
C THR A 480 16.93 4.31 -10.57
N LEU A 481 17.19 3.56 -9.51
CA LEU A 481 17.03 4.05 -8.13
C LEU A 481 18.06 5.13 -7.79
N VAL A 482 19.33 4.93 -8.14
CA VAL A 482 20.41 5.90 -7.83
C VAL A 482 20.20 7.21 -8.58
N SER A 483 19.81 7.17 -9.86
CA SER A 483 19.52 8.40 -10.62
C SER A 483 18.31 9.15 -10.05
N SER A 484 17.24 8.45 -9.70
CA SER A 484 16.04 9.05 -9.10
C SER A 484 16.34 9.67 -7.72
N LEU A 485 17.09 8.97 -6.87
CA LEU A 485 17.55 9.49 -5.57
C LEU A 485 18.46 10.72 -5.75
N ALA A 486 19.35 10.73 -6.73
CA ALA A 486 20.22 11.87 -7.02
C ALA A 486 19.40 13.10 -7.43
N ILE A 487 18.40 12.92 -8.33
CA ILE A 487 17.49 13.98 -8.76
C ILE A 487 16.71 14.53 -7.55
N LEU A 488 16.11 13.64 -6.75
CA LEU A 488 15.35 14.05 -5.57
C LEU A 488 16.24 14.78 -4.55
N THR A 489 17.44 14.25 -4.27
CA THR A 489 18.39 14.89 -3.34
C THR A 489 18.78 16.28 -3.80
N ALA A 490 19.11 16.46 -5.08
CA ALA A 490 19.44 17.77 -5.64
C ALA A 490 18.26 18.75 -5.50
N THR A 491 17.04 18.30 -5.79
CA THR A 491 15.81 19.09 -5.63
C THR A 491 15.57 19.47 -4.18
N LEU A 492 15.70 18.54 -3.23
CA LEU A 492 15.52 18.80 -1.80
C LEU A 492 16.59 19.74 -1.23
N LEU A 493 17.84 19.64 -1.66
CA LEU A 493 18.91 20.56 -1.28
C LEU A 493 18.62 21.98 -1.81
N TYR A 494 18.12 22.09 -3.04
CA TYR A 494 17.70 23.38 -3.60
C TYR A 494 16.54 23.97 -2.79
N LEU A 495 15.49 23.20 -2.52
CA LEU A 495 14.33 23.64 -1.73
C LEU A 495 14.74 24.04 -0.30
N ARG A 496 15.64 23.29 0.32
CA ARG A 496 16.19 23.63 1.63
C ARG A 496 16.91 24.99 1.61
N ARG A 497 17.80 25.24 0.63
CA ARG A 497 18.49 26.51 0.50
C ARG A 497 17.51 27.68 0.34
N ARG A 498 16.48 27.48 -0.48
CA ARG A 498 15.41 28.47 -0.67
C ARG A 498 14.63 28.71 0.62
N SER A 499 14.23 27.65 1.32
CA SER A 499 13.53 27.74 2.59
C SER A 499 14.32 28.53 3.64
N LEU A 500 15.62 28.25 3.80
CA LEU A 500 16.49 28.98 4.72
C LEU A 500 16.67 30.45 4.33
N ALA A 501 16.76 30.77 3.02
CA ALA A 501 16.86 32.14 2.55
C ALA A 501 15.56 32.96 2.80
N GLU A 502 14.40 32.30 2.72
CA GLU A 502 13.10 32.90 3.08
C GLU A 502 13.02 33.19 4.59
N ASP A 503 13.53 32.30 5.45
CA ASP A 503 13.55 32.49 6.90
C ASP A 503 14.50 33.60 7.32
N ALA A 504 15.59 33.81 6.60
CA ALA A 504 16.55 34.91 6.86
C ALA A 504 16.01 36.31 6.43
N ARG A 505 14.95 36.34 5.62
CA ARG A 505 14.31 37.58 5.14
C ARG A 505 13.04 37.96 5.93
N ALA A 506 12.47 36.98 6.65
CA ALA A 506 11.26 37.16 7.47
C ALA A 506 11.61 37.48 8.92
#